data_b9563a6bc79a6489547dc6885c87340a
#
_entry.id   b9563a6bc79a6489547dc6885c87340a
#
_cell.length_a   1.000
_cell.length_b   1.000
_cell.length_c   1.000
_cell.angle_alpha   90.00
_cell.angle_beta   90.00
_cell.angle_gamma   90.00
#
_symmetry.space_group_name_H-M   'P 1'
#
loop_
_entity.id
_entity.type
_entity.pdbx_description
1 polymer ?
#
loop_
_entity_poly.entity_id
_entity_poly.type
_entity_poly.pdbx_seq_one_letter_code
_entity_poly.pdbx_strand_id
1 'polypeptide(L)'
;MRASGILMPVFSLPGPYGIGTLGGEAFAFVDFLAAAKQTYWQILPIGPTGYGDSPYQSFSAFAGNPYFIDYRLLVEQGFLTQAELPAPQPVGAIDYGALYRERPLVLKKAADRLLASPTEAYHTFCTRQDFWLEDYALFMAIKAEQHQAGLADWPDALRTRQPEALAAARARLAEQVDYHKAVQFFFYTQWNALKTYANSHGIQLLSLIHISEPTRP
;
A
#
# COMPACT_ATOMS: atom_id res chain seq x y z
N MET A 1 8.38 25.71 -21.07
CA MET A 1 8.82 26.12 -19.72
C MET A 1 9.77 25.02 -19.21
N ARG A 2 10.93 25.34 -18.61
CA ARG A 2 11.81 24.34 -17.99
C ARG A 2 11.28 24.04 -16.59
N ALA A 3 11.23 22.75 -16.20
CA ALA A 3 10.82 22.31 -14.89
C ALA A 3 11.90 21.37 -14.33
N SER A 4 12.02 21.29 -13.00
CA SER A 4 12.98 20.45 -12.31
C SER A 4 12.26 19.64 -11.23
N GLY A 5 12.88 18.54 -10.82
CA GLY A 5 12.37 17.68 -9.78
C GLY A 5 13.46 16.81 -9.16
N ILE A 6 13.11 16.11 -8.11
CA ILE A 6 13.99 15.19 -7.41
C ILE A 6 13.41 13.78 -7.49
N LEU A 7 14.26 12.80 -7.83
CA LEU A 7 13.94 11.39 -7.68
C LEU A 7 14.26 10.98 -6.25
N MET A 8 13.23 10.63 -5.48
CA MET A 8 13.35 10.11 -4.12
C MET A 8 12.31 9.00 -3.92
N PRO A 9 12.72 7.74 -3.84
CA PRO A 9 11.79 6.66 -3.54
C PRO A 9 11.16 6.85 -2.16
N VAL A 10 9.87 6.53 -2.00
CA VAL A 10 9.18 6.63 -0.71
C VAL A 10 9.90 5.82 0.36
N PHE A 11 10.38 4.62 0.04
CA PHE A 11 11.10 3.76 0.99
C PHE A 11 12.44 4.34 1.46
N SER A 12 13.02 5.32 0.73
CA SER A 12 14.28 5.97 1.10
C SER A 12 14.10 7.18 1.99
N LEU A 13 12.87 7.60 2.25
CA LEU A 13 12.60 8.62 3.25
C LEU A 13 12.95 8.08 4.65
N PRO A 14 13.41 8.93 5.56
CA PRO A 14 13.61 8.51 6.95
C PRO A 14 12.26 8.06 7.54
N GLY A 15 12.30 7.08 8.44
CA GLY A 15 11.10 6.59 9.10
C GLY A 15 11.45 5.77 10.33
N PRO A 16 10.61 5.82 11.39
CA PRO A 16 10.91 5.17 12.66
C PRO A 16 10.72 3.65 12.64
N TYR A 17 10.14 3.09 11.58
CA TYR A 17 9.74 1.68 11.53
C TYR A 17 10.42 0.91 10.39
N GLY A 18 11.72 1.18 10.17
CA GLY A 18 12.59 0.42 9.28
C GLY A 18 12.45 0.71 7.78
N ILE A 19 11.53 1.59 7.38
CA ILE A 19 11.31 1.99 5.99
C ILE A 19 10.62 3.37 5.94
N GLY A 20 10.82 4.11 4.85
CA GLY A 20 10.06 5.32 4.59
C GLY A 20 8.58 5.03 4.30
N THR A 21 7.69 5.89 4.76
CA THR A 21 6.24 5.74 4.68
C THR A 21 5.55 6.98 4.11
N LEU A 22 4.24 6.89 3.89
CA LEU A 22 3.37 7.99 3.44
C LEU A 22 2.99 8.94 4.59
N GLY A 23 3.82 9.00 5.65
CA GLY A 23 3.59 9.79 6.84
C GLY A 23 4.30 11.14 6.83
N GLY A 24 4.55 11.69 8.04
CA GLY A 24 5.07 13.03 8.25
C GLY A 24 6.34 13.36 7.48
N GLU A 25 7.25 12.41 7.31
CA GLU A 25 8.49 12.61 6.58
C GLU A 25 8.25 12.80 5.07
N ALA A 26 7.21 12.19 4.51
CA ALA A 26 6.81 12.40 3.13
C ALA A 26 6.21 13.80 2.94
N PHE A 27 5.40 14.27 3.88
CA PHE A 27 4.87 15.64 3.87
C PHE A 27 5.98 16.67 4.02
N ALA A 28 6.92 16.46 4.95
CA ALA A 28 8.08 17.34 5.13
C ALA A 28 8.97 17.37 3.87
N PHE A 29 9.06 16.27 3.12
CA PHE A 29 9.79 16.25 1.86
C PHE A 29 9.07 17.07 0.77
N VAL A 30 7.74 17.08 0.74
CA VAL A 30 6.98 18.00 -0.12
C VAL A 30 7.27 19.45 0.22
N ASP A 31 7.31 19.81 1.51
CA ASP A 31 7.64 21.18 1.94
C ASP A 31 9.04 21.58 1.50
N PHE A 32 10.01 20.67 1.66
CA PHE A 32 11.39 20.87 1.19
C PHE A 32 11.42 21.12 -0.34
N LEU A 33 10.70 20.32 -1.13
CA LEU A 33 10.65 20.49 -2.58
C LEU A 33 10.04 21.85 -2.98
N ALA A 34 8.96 22.25 -2.31
CA ALA A 34 8.32 23.54 -2.55
C ALA A 34 9.26 24.70 -2.20
N ALA A 35 9.93 24.65 -1.03
CA ALA A 35 10.92 25.64 -0.63
C ALA A 35 12.12 25.70 -1.58
N ALA A 36 12.55 24.56 -2.12
CA ALA A 36 13.61 24.44 -3.13
C ALA A 36 13.15 24.80 -4.56
N LYS A 37 11.90 25.26 -4.72
CA LYS A 37 11.29 25.62 -6.02
C LYS A 37 11.32 24.49 -7.05
N GLN A 38 11.24 23.25 -6.60
CA GLN A 38 11.04 22.10 -7.47
C GLN A 38 9.58 22.01 -7.91
N THR A 39 9.33 21.31 -9.02
CA THR A 39 7.99 21.10 -9.55
C THR A 39 7.57 19.63 -9.47
N TYR A 40 8.55 18.72 -9.49
CA TYR A 40 8.29 17.29 -9.54
C TYR A 40 8.98 16.55 -8.40
N TRP A 41 8.23 15.60 -7.83
CA TRP A 41 8.77 14.52 -7.03
C TRP A 41 8.62 13.22 -7.82
N GLN A 42 9.74 12.67 -8.31
CA GLN A 42 9.74 11.38 -8.97
C GLN A 42 9.91 10.28 -7.92
N ILE A 43 8.97 9.36 -7.89
CA ILE A 43 8.98 8.18 -7.03
C ILE A 43 9.19 6.91 -7.87
N LEU A 44 9.66 5.83 -7.23
CA LEU A 44 9.59 4.50 -7.83
C LEU A 44 8.18 3.93 -7.70
N PRO A 45 7.85 2.83 -8.43
CA PRO A 45 6.56 2.17 -8.30
C PRO A 45 6.23 1.86 -6.82
N ILE A 46 4.99 2.14 -6.44
CA ILE A 46 4.50 2.00 -5.06
C ILE A 46 3.59 0.78 -4.87
N GLY A 47 3.58 -0.14 -5.83
CA GLY A 47 2.84 -1.39 -5.75
C GLY A 47 3.46 -2.41 -4.78
N PRO A 48 2.69 -3.43 -4.37
CA PRO A 48 3.21 -4.50 -3.52
C PRO A 48 4.32 -5.26 -4.23
N THR A 49 5.39 -5.55 -3.49
CA THR A 49 6.57 -6.25 -4.01
C THR A 49 6.47 -7.76 -3.75
N GLY A 50 7.15 -8.54 -4.60
CA GLY A 50 7.31 -9.97 -4.44
C GLY A 50 8.65 -10.34 -3.81
N TYR A 51 9.10 -11.57 -4.05
CA TYR A 51 10.41 -12.04 -3.62
C TYR A 51 11.52 -11.17 -4.24
N GLY A 52 12.44 -10.70 -3.39
CA GLY A 52 13.53 -9.80 -3.81
C GLY A 52 13.18 -8.32 -3.73
N ASP A 53 11.97 -7.97 -3.28
CA ASP A 53 11.51 -6.60 -2.95
C ASP A 53 11.74 -5.55 -4.05
N SER A 54 11.81 -5.99 -5.31
CA SER A 54 11.94 -5.10 -6.46
C SER A 54 10.65 -4.32 -6.69
N PRO A 55 10.69 -2.98 -6.72
CA PRO A 55 9.51 -2.16 -6.98
C PRO A 55 8.94 -2.35 -8.40
N TYR A 56 9.70 -2.99 -9.29
CA TYR A 56 9.29 -3.25 -10.67
C TYR A 56 8.60 -4.61 -10.85
N GLN A 57 8.51 -5.43 -9.79
CA GLN A 57 7.87 -6.75 -9.80
C GLN A 57 6.63 -6.75 -8.90
N SER A 58 5.63 -5.96 -9.28
CA SER A 58 4.38 -5.89 -8.54
C SER A 58 3.38 -6.96 -9.00
N PHE A 59 2.58 -7.47 -8.06
CA PHE A 59 1.47 -8.39 -8.35
C PHE A 59 0.23 -7.68 -8.92
N SER A 60 0.17 -6.36 -8.84
CA SER A 60 -0.97 -5.57 -9.26
C SER A 60 -0.52 -4.21 -9.79
N ALA A 61 -1.18 -3.74 -10.83
CA ALA A 61 -1.02 -2.38 -11.34
C ALA A 61 -1.75 -1.33 -10.48
N PHE A 62 -2.68 -1.76 -9.62
CA PHE A 62 -3.54 -0.87 -8.84
C PHE A 62 -3.18 -0.87 -7.35
N ALA A 63 -2.87 -2.03 -6.77
CA ALA A 63 -2.66 -2.15 -5.34
C ALA A 63 -1.43 -1.37 -4.86
N GLY A 64 -1.55 -0.74 -3.69
CA GLY A 64 -0.45 -0.09 -3.00
C GLY A 64 0.33 -1.03 -2.08
N ASN A 65 1.62 -0.72 -1.89
CA ASN A 65 2.50 -1.51 -1.04
C ASN A 65 2.17 -1.26 0.45
N PRO A 66 1.79 -2.30 1.20
CA PRO A 66 1.52 -2.19 2.63
C PRO A 66 2.69 -1.65 3.46
N TYR A 67 3.93 -1.80 2.96
CA TYR A 67 5.12 -1.30 3.65
C TYR A 67 5.14 0.23 3.77
N PHE A 68 4.42 0.96 2.93
CA PHE A 68 4.38 2.43 2.95
C PHE A 68 3.30 3.02 3.85
N ILE A 69 2.44 2.19 4.44
CA ILE A 69 1.43 2.66 5.39
C ILE A 69 2.12 3.18 6.67
N ASP A 70 1.88 4.42 7.03
CA ASP A 70 2.39 5.00 8.28
C ASP A 70 1.48 4.63 9.45
N TYR A 71 2.06 4.04 10.48
CA TYR A 71 1.32 3.61 11.66
C TYR A 71 0.84 4.77 12.53
N ARG A 72 1.56 5.90 12.55
CA ARG A 72 1.19 7.07 13.34
C ARG A 72 -0.13 7.66 12.82
N LEU A 73 -0.32 7.68 11.50
CA LEU A 73 -1.60 8.09 10.91
C LEU A 73 -2.73 7.12 11.26
N LEU A 74 -2.45 5.82 11.42
CA LEU A 74 -3.45 4.86 11.90
C LEU A 74 -3.80 5.07 13.38
N VAL A 75 -2.85 5.55 14.19
CA VAL A 75 -3.12 5.96 15.59
C VAL A 75 -3.99 7.21 15.62
N GLU A 76 -3.68 8.23 14.83
CA GLU A 76 -4.46 9.46 14.71
C GLU A 76 -5.91 9.18 14.28
N GLN A 77 -6.10 8.18 13.40
CA GLN A 77 -7.41 7.75 12.93
C GLN A 77 -8.14 6.79 13.89
N GLY A 78 -7.51 6.40 15.00
CA GLY A 78 -8.08 5.48 15.99
C GLY A 78 -8.06 3.99 15.60
N PHE A 79 -7.38 3.62 14.50
CA PHE A 79 -7.23 2.22 14.09
C PHE A 79 -6.11 1.49 14.82
N LEU A 80 -5.17 2.22 15.43
CA LEU A 80 -4.14 1.71 16.33
C LEU A 80 -4.08 2.55 17.61
N THR A 81 -3.45 2.02 18.64
CA THR A 81 -3.04 2.77 19.82
C THR A 81 -1.53 2.96 19.83
N GLN A 82 -1.04 3.95 20.56
CA GLN A 82 0.39 4.20 20.71
C GLN A 82 1.14 2.98 21.27
N ALA A 83 0.52 2.21 22.16
CA ALA A 83 1.10 1.01 22.78
C ALA A 83 1.24 -0.19 21.81
N GLU A 84 0.53 -0.15 20.67
CA GLU A 84 0.59 -1.20 19.63
C GLU A 84 1.68 -0.95 18.59
N LEU A 85 2.31 0.23 18.63
CA LEU A 85 3.38 0.54 17.70
C LEU A 85 4.64 -0.25 18.07
N PRO A 86 5.40 -0.76 17.07
CA PRO A 86 6.70 -1.34 17.34
C PRO A 86 7.68 -0.30 17.87
N ALA A 87 8.73 -0.74 18.53
CA ALA A 87 9.81 0.16 18.94
C ALA A 87 10.44 0.80 17.70
N PRO A 88 10.78 2.09 17.77
CA PRO A 88 11.49 2.76 16.67
C PRO A 88 12.81 2.04 16.36
N GLN A 89 13.08 1.87 15.07
CA GLN A 89 14.32 1.27 14.59
C GLN A 89 15.31 2.36 14.18
N PRO A 90 16.63 2.13 14.35
CA PRO A 90 17.63 3.07 13.89
C PRO A 90 17.58 3.22 12.36
N VAL A 91 17.95 4.40 11.89
CA VAL A 91 18.11 4.63 10.44
C VAL A 91 19.27 3.77 9.93
N GLY A 92 19.02 3.02 8.86
CA GLY A 92 20.00 2.08 8.30
C GLY A 92 19.50 1.40 7.04
N ALA A 93 20.09 0.27 6.71
CA ALA A 93 19.60 -0.57 5.61
C ALA A 93 18.22 -1.16 5.97
N ILE A 94 17.34 -1.23 4.97
CA ILE A 94 16.01 -1.79 5.15
C ILE A 94 16.12 -3.31 5.33
N ASP A 95 15.61 -3.83 6.45
CA ASP A 95 15.41 -5.27 6.65
C ASP A 95 14.02 -5.69 6.15
N TYR A 96 13.93 -6.05 4.88
CA TYR A 96 12.69 -6.52 4.28
C TYR A 96 12.16 -7.81 4.92
N GLY A 97 13.06 -8.65 5.43
CA GLY A 97 12.66 -9.86 6.16
C GLY A 97 11.93 -9.53 7.47
N ALA A 98 12.39 -8.52 8.22
CA ALA A 98 11.69 -8.03 9.40
C ALA A 98 10.34 -7.39 9.00
N LEU A 99 10.31 -6.53 7.97
CA LEU A 99 9.07 -5.93 7.47
C LEU A 99 8.03 -6.99 7.08
N TYR A 100 8.44 -8.03 6.38
CA TYR A 100 7.58 -9.13 5.97
C TYR A 100 6.93 -9.85 7.16
N ARG A 101 7.68 -10.06 8.24
CA ARG A 101 7.18 -10.77 9.43
C ARG A 101 6.33 -9.88 10.34
N GLU A 102 6.71 -8.62 10.51
CA GLU A 102 6.19 -7.77 11.58
C GLU A 102 5.03 -6.87 11.12
N ARG A 103 5.13 -6.29 9.91
CA ARG A 103 4.11 -5.34 9.45
C ARG A 103 2.71 -5.95 9.33
N PRO A 104 2.53 -7.18 8.83
CA PRO A 104 1.20 -7.78 8.79
C PRO A 104 0.55 -7.91 10.17
N LEU A 105 1.33 -8.16 11.22
CA LEU A 105 0.82 -8.29 12.59
C LEU A 105 0.25 -6.96 13.13
N VAL A 106 0.92 -5.85 12.82
CA VAL A 106 0.45 -4.51 13.22
C VAL A 106 -0.77 -4.11 12.38
N LEU A 107 -0.69 -4.29 11.06
CA LEU A 107 -1.78 -3.96 10.15
C LEU A 107 -3.03 -4.80 10.39
N LYS A 108 -2.87 -6.05 10.84
CA LYS A 108 -4.01 -6.92 11.21
C LYS A 108 -4.82 -6.31 12.36
N LYS A 109 -4.17 -5.78 13.39
CA LYS A 109 -4.88 -5.11 14.51
C LYS A 109 -5.68 -3.90 14.02
N ALA A 110 -5.08 -3.10 13.14
CA ALA A 110 -5.79 -1.95 12.56
C ALA A 110 -6.97 -2.38 11.69
N ALA A 111 -6.78 -3.40 10.85
CA ALA A 111 -7.83 -3.96 10.01
C ALA A 111 -8.97 -4.55 10.83
N ASP A 112 -8.67 -5.31 11.88
CA ASP A 112 -9.69 -5.89 12.77
C ASP A 112 -10.56 -4.81 13.40
N ARG A 113 -9.94 -3.69 13.81
CA ARG A 113 -10.67 -2.56 14.41
C ARG A 113 -11.55 -1.84 13.39
N LEU A 114 -11.06 -1.64 12.17
CA LEU A 114 -11.87 -1.10 11.07
C LEU A 114 -13.04 -2.04 10.73
N LEU A 115 -12.79 -3.34 10.61
CA LEU A 115 -13.80 -4.33 10.20
C LEU A 115 -14.83 -4.61 11.30
N ALA A 116 -14.48 -4.40 12.58
CA ALA A 116 -15.45 -4.47 13.67
C ALA A 116 -16.47 -3.31 13.63
N SER A 117 -16.11 -2.17 13.05
CA SER A 117 -16.99 -1.00 12.88
C SER A 117 -16.61 -0.27 11.58
N PRO A 118 -17.02 -0.81 10.41
CA PRO A 118 -16.65 -0.24 9.13
C PRO A 118 -17.20 1.18 8.95
N THR A 119 -16.35 2.07 8.45
CA THR A 119 -16.73 3.45 8.19
C THR A 119 -17.40 3.61 6.82
N GLU A 120 -18.21 4.67 6.63
CA GLU A 120 -18.78 5.03 5.33
C GLU A 120 -17.69 5.25 4.27
N ALA A 121 -16.56 5.82 4.66
CA ALA A 121 -15.40 6.01 3.78
C ALA A 121 -14.83 4.66 3.29
N TYR A 122 -14.78 3.64 4.15
CA TYR A 122 -14.36 2.31 3.76
C TYR A 122 -15.34 1.66 2.76
N HIS A 123 -16.63 1.74 3.02
CA HIS A 123 -17.66 1.23 2.09
C HIS A 123 -17.59 1.93 0.72
N THR A 124 -17.46 3.26 0.74
CA THR A 124 -17.27 4.05 -0.48
C THR A 124 -16.02 3.64 -1.24
N PHE A 125 -14.90 3.42 -0.54
CA PHE A 125 -13.66 2.94 -1.15
C PHE A 125 -13.86 1.57 -1.81
N CYS A 126 -14.43 0.60 -1.10
CA CYS A 126 -14.68 -0.74 -1.63
C CYS A 126 -15.55 -0.68 -2.89
N THR A 127 -16.63 0.10 -2.87
CA THR A 127 -17.51 0.26 -4.04
C THR A 127 -16.81 0.90 -5.23
N ARG A 128 -15.99 1.94 -5.01
CA ARG A 128 -15.28 2.64 -6.09
C ARG A 128 -14.14 1.81 -6.69
N GLN A 129 -13.54 0.92 -5.90
CA GLN A 129 -12.39 0.12 -6.31
C GLN A 129 -12.76 -1.33 -6.65
N ASP A 130 -14.04 -1.67 -6.71
CA ASP A 130 -14.57 -3.02 -6.93
C ASP A 130 -13.96 -3.71 -8.16
N PHE A 131 -13.70 -2.96 -9.23
CA PHE A 131 -13.17 -3.47 -10.50
C PHE A 131 -11.81 -4.17 -10.41
N TRP A 132 -11.05 -3.99 -9.31
CA TRP A 132 -9.78 -4.65 -9.08
C TRP A 132 -9.61 -5.19 -7.66
N LEU A 133 -10.23 -4.54 -6.66
CA LEU A 133 -9.95 -4.76 -5.23
C LEU A 133 -10.35 -6.17 -4.78
N GLU A 134 -11.51 -6.65 -5.20
CA GLU A 134 -12.01 -7.98 -4.85
C GLU A 134 -11.09 -9.09 -5.41
N ASP A 135 -10.69 -8.98 -6.66
CA ASP A 135 -9.80 -9.96 -7.29
C ASP A 135 -8.40 -9.94 -6.69
N TYR A 136 -7.87 -8.74 -6.40
CA TYR A 136 -6.58 -8.60 -5.72
C TYR A 136 -6.61 -9.19 -4.31
N ALA A 137 -7.62 -8.85 -3.52
CA ALA A 137 -7.73 -9.34 -2.16
C ALA A 137 -7.87 -10.87 -2.09
N LEU A 138 -8.68 -11.45 -2.98
CA LEU A 138 -8.82 -12.90 -3.10
C LEU A 138 -7.51 -13.55 -3.56
N PHE A 139 -6.82 -12.97 -4.56
CA PHE A 139 -5.52 -13.45 -5.01
C PHE A 139 -4.50 -13.49 -3.87
N MET A 140 -4.41 -12.43 -3.07
CA MET A 140 -3.47 -12.37 -1.95
C MET A 140 -3.83 -13.37 -0.83
N ALA A 141 -5.11 -13.56 -0.57
CA ALA A 141 -5.58 -14.55 0.40
C ALA A 141 -5.24 -15.98 -0.04
N ILE A 142 -5.49 -16.34 -1.30
CA ILE A 142 -5.12 -17.64 -1.86
C ILE A 142 -3.60 -17.81 -1.87
N LYS A 143 -2.85 -16.78 -2.27
CA LYS A 143 -1.38 -16.81 -2.29
C LYS A 143 -0.80 -17.11 -0.89
N ALA A 144 -1.37 -16.52 0.15
CA ALA A 144 -0.98 -16.81 1.53
C ALA A 144 -1.31 -18.26 1.91
N GLU A 145 -2.49 -18.75 1.57
CA GLU A 145 -2.90 -20.17 1.78
C GLU A 145 -1.98 -21.15 1.03
N GLN A 146 -1.52 -20.78 -0.17
CA GLN A 146 -0.59 -21.57 -0.97
C GLN A 146 0.89 -21.31 -0.58
N HIS A 147 1.15 -20.88 0.66
CA HIS A 147 2.50 -20.66 1.20
C HIS A 147 3.40 -19.78 0.32
N GLN A 148 2.83 -18.74 -0.29
CA GLN A 148 3.49 -17.80 -1.21
C GLN A 148 3.97 -18.42 -2.52
N ALA A 149 3.50 -19.62 -2.88
CA ALA A 149 3.81 -20.27 -4.16
C ALA A 149 3.46 -19.37 -5.36
N GLY A 150 4.17 -19.56 -6.45
CA GLY A 150 3.87 -18.91 -7.73
C GLY A 150 2.53 -19.35 -8.30
N LEU A 151 1.86 -18.50 -9.08
CA LEU A 151 0.57 -18.84 -9.69
C LEU A 151 0.62 -20.13 -10.51
N ALA A 152 1.77 -20.43 -11.14
CA ALA A 152 1.97 -21.65 -11.92
C ALA A 152 1.86 -22.94 -11.09
N ASP A 153 2.17 -22.84 -9.80
CA ASP A 153 2.18 -23.98 -8.86
C ASP A 153 0.85 -24.15 -8.11
N TRP A 154 -0.13 -23.30 -8.39
CA TRP A 154 -1.43 -23.39 -7.75
C TRP A 154 -2.26 -24.55 -8.32
N PRO A 155 -3.23 -25.10 -7.55
CA PRO A 155 -4.20 -26.04 -8.06
C PRO A 155 -4.87 -25.53 -9.35
N ASP A 156 -5.01 -26.38 -10.35
CA ASP A 156 -5.51 -26.02 -11.69
C ASP A 156 -6.81 -25.22 -11.65
N ALA A 157 -7.75 -25.62 -10.81
CA ALA A 157 -9.04 -24.96 -10.68
C ALA A 157 -8.93 -23.50 -10.22
N LEU A 158 -7.99 -23.20 -9.32
CA LEU A 158 -7.70 -21.83 -8.87
C LEU A 158 -6.90 -21.06 -9.92
N ARG A 159 -5.87 -21.70 -10.48
CA ARG A 159 -5.00 -21.12 -11.51
C ARG A 159 -5.76 -20.73 -12.76
N THR A 160 -6.72 -21.56 -13.19
CA THR A 160 -7.58 -21.30 -14.37
C THR A 160 -8.85 -20.51 -14.03
N ARG A 161 -8.97 -20.03 -12.77
CA ARG A 161 -10.09 -19.20 -12.30
C ARG A 161 -11.48 -19.85 -12.47
N GLN A 162 -11.61 -21.15 -12.20
CA GLN A 162 -12.91 -21.81 -12.25
C GLN A 162 -13.88 -21.17 -11.25
N PRO A 163 -15.11 -20.79 -11.66
CA PRO A 163 -16.01 -20.00 -10.81
C PRO A 163 -16.31 -20.65 -9.45
N GLU A 164 -16.54 -21.97 -9.44
CA GLU A 164 -16.84 -22.73 -8.23
C GLU A 164 -15.65 -22.77 -7.27
N ALA A 165 -14.42 -22.93 -7.80
CA ALA A 165 -13.21 -22.92 -7.00
C ALA A 165 -12.93 -21.54 -6.38
N LEU A 166 -13.18 -20.46 -7.15
CA LEU A 166 -13.04 -19.09 -6.64
C LEU A 166 -14.12 -18.77 -5.61
N ALA A 167 -15.36 -19.20 -5.82
CA ALA A 167 -16.43 -19.01 -4.84
C ALA A 167 -16.13 -19.75 -3.53
N ALA A 168 -15.68 -21.01 -3.61
CA ALA A 168 -15.26 -21.78 -2.45
C ALA A 168 -14.07 -21.15 -1.72
N ALA A 169 -13.06 -20.65 -2.46
CA ALA A 169 -11.93 -19.94 -1.88
C ALA A 169 -12.37 -18.65 -1.19
N ARG A 170 -13.24 -17.84 -1.82
CA ARG A 170 -13.75 -16.60 -1.23
C ARG A 170 -14.52 -16.86 0.07
N ALA A 171 -15.36 -17.90 0.11
CA ALA A 171 -16.08 -18.25 1.32
C ALA A 171 -15.14 -18.72 2.47
N ARG A 172 -14.15 -19.52 2.15
CA ARG A 172 -13.19 -20.08 3.12
C ARG A 172 -12.22 -19.02 3.63
N LEU A 173 -11.81 -18.07 2.79
CA LEU A 173 -10.79 -17.06 3.07
C LEU A 173 -11.39 -15.66 3.28
N ALA A 174 -12.67 -15.56 3.63
CA ALA A 174 -13.38 -14.29 3.73
C ALA A 174 -12.68 -13.29 4.65
N GLU A 175 -12.20 -13.72 5.82
CA GLU A 175 -11.48 -12.86 6.76
C GLU A 175 -10.17 -12.32 6.16
N GLN A 176 -9.42 -13.14 5.43
CA GLN A 176 -8.18 -12.74 4.76
C GLN A 176 -8.45 -11.79 3.61
N VAL A 177 -9.53 -12.01 2.85
CA VAL A 177 -9.97 -11.10 1.79
C VAL A 177 -10.30 -9.73 2.38
N ASP A 178 -11.08 -9.67 3.44
CA ASP A 178 -11.46 -8.42 4.11
C ASP A 178 -10.23 -7.72 4.72
N TYR A 179 -9.28 -8.45 5.28
CA TYR A 179 -8.00 -7.90 5.72
C TYR A 179 -7.26 -7.19 4.58
N HIS A 180 -7.10 -7.82 3.43
CA HIS A 180 -6.41 -7.20 2.29
C HIS A 180 -7.15 -5.97 1.76
N LYS A 181 -8.48 -5.96 1.77
CA LYS A 181 -9.28 -4.79 1.41
C LYS A 181 -9.06 -3.64 2.40
N ALA A 182 -9.06 -3.93 3.69
CA ALA A 182 -8.80 -2.94 4.74
C ALA A 182 -7.40 -2.33 4.62
N VAL A 183 -6.38 -3.15 4.35
CA VAL A 183 -5.00 -2.68 4.13
C VAL A 183 -4.91 -1.76 2.92
N GLN A 184 -5.59 -2.07 1.82
CA GLN A 184 -5.63 -1.19 0.65
C GLN A 184 -6.37 0.12 0.94
N PHE A 185 -7.42 0.09 1.73
CA PHE A 185 -8.09 1.31 2.20
C PHE A 185 -7.15 2.22 2.98
N PHE A 186 -6.37 1.69 3.92
CA PHE A 186 -5.37 2.47 4.67
C PHE A 186 -4.32 3.09 3.75
N PHE A 187 -3.79 2.30 2.82
CA PHE A 187 -2.83 2.80 1.84
C PHE A 187 -3.40 3.95 1.02
N TYR A 188 -4.56 3.78 0.43
CA TYR A 188 -5.16 4.79 -0.44
C TYR A 188 -5.59 6.05 0.30
N THR A 189 -6.02 5.92 1.56
CA THR A 189 -6.32 7.08 2.41
C THR A 189 -5.07 7.94 2.59
N GLN A 190 -3.95 7.34 2.93
CA GLN A 190 -2.69 8.04 3.13
C GLN A 190 -2.08 8.55 1.81
N TRP A 191 -2.11 7.74 0.76
CA TRP A 191 -1.63 8.13 -0.56
C TRP A 191 -2.39 9.33 -1.12
N ASN A 192 -3.71 9.31 -1.06
CA ASN A 192 -4.53 10.40 -1.56
C ASN A 192 -4.32 11.69 -0.76
N ALA A 193 -4.13 11.59 0.56
CA ALA A 193 -3.80 12.73 1.41
C ALA A 193 -2.45 13.35 0.99
N LEU A 194 -1.41 12.55 0.84
CA LEU A 194 -0.09 13.01 0.40
C LEU A 194 -0.15 13.62 -1.01
N LYS A 195 -0.83 12.97 -1.96
CA LYS A 195 -0.98 13.45 -3.33
C LYS A 195 -1.70 14.81 -3.38
N THR A 196 -2.78 14.93 -2.61
CA THR A 196 -3.52 16.20 -2.49
C THR A 196 -2.64 17.30 -1.90
N TYR A 197 -1.89 16.98 -0.85
CA TYR A 197 -0.97 17.92 -0.21
C TYR A 197 0.13 18.37 -1.19
N ALA A 198 0.79 17.44 -1.86
CA ALA A 198 1.82 17.76 -2.85
C ALA A 198 1.27 18.68 -3.95
N ASN A 199 0.13 18.35 -4.52
CA ASN A 199 -0.51 19.16 -5.56
C ASN A 199 -0.86 20.58 -5.07
N SER A 200 -1.34 20.72 -3.83
CA SER A 200 -1.65 22.04 -3.24
C SER A 200 -0.40 22.92 -3.03
N HIS A 201 0.79 22.29 -2.92
CA HIS A 201 2.08 22.96 -2.85
C HIS A 201 2.78 23.11 -4.21
N GLY A 202 2.08 22.81 -5.32
CA GLY A 202 2.62 22.92 -6.67
C GLY A 202 3.58 21.79 -7.05
N ILE A 203 3.64 20.71 -6.26
CA ILE A 203 4.49 19.55 -6.53
C ILE A 203 3.66 18.46 -7.21
N GLN A 204 4.12 18.00 -8.38
CA GLN A 204 3.52 16.89 -9.10
C GLN A 204 4.29 15.59 -8.81
N LEU A 205 3.55 14.53 -8.45
CA LEU A 205 4.12 13.21 -8.22
C LEU A 205 4.25 12.47 -9.56
N LEU A 206 5.45 12.04 -9.90
CA LEU A 206 5.74 11.23 -11.09
C LEU A 206 6.11 9.81 -10.67
N SER A 207 5.36 8.82 -11.14
CA SER A 207 5.73 7.41 -11.04
C SER A 207 5.77 6.79 -12.43
N LEU A 208 6.71 5.87 -12.68
CA LEU A 208 6.84 5.19 -13.97
C LEU A 208 5.59 4.41 -14.36
N ILE A 209 4.82 3.90 -13.39
CA ILE A 209 3.57 3.20 -13.63
C ILE A 209 2.42 4.18 -13.91
N HIS A 210 2.42 5.35 -13.28
CA HIS A 210 1.36 6.36 -13.42
C HIS A 210 1.58 7.32 -14.61
N ILE A 211 2.76 7.31 -15.24
CA ILE A 211 2.99 8.00 -16.51
C ILE A 211 2.16 7.35 -17.63
N SER A 212 1.77 6.11 -17.45
CA SER A 212 0.92 5.36 -18.38
C SER A 212 -0.55 5.34 -18.01
N GLU A 213 -1.02 6.05 -16.96
CA GLU A 213 -2.45 6.31 -16.84
C GLU A 213 -2.86 7.18 -18.02
N PRO A 214 -3.54 6.61 -19.02
CA PRO A 214 -4.08 7.45 -20.06
C PRO A 214 -5.10 8.36 -19.37
N THR A 215 -4.88 9.67 -19.46
CA THR A 215 -5.98 10.62 -19.46
C THR A 215 -6.90 10.22 -20.61
N ARG A 216 -7.74 9.21 -20.41
CA ARG A 216 -8.83 8.94 -21.34
C ARG A 216 -9.98 9.83 -20.94
N PRO A 217 -10.46 10.63 -21.92
CA PRO A 217 -11.64 11.47 -21.74
C PRO A 217 -12.89 10.63 -21.48
#